data_93a33f2f9da447f5eb9a8eb274194307
#
_entry.id   93a33f2f9da447f5eb9a8eb274194307
#
_cell.length_a   1.000
_cell.length_b   1.000
_cell.length_c   1.000
_cell.angle_alpha   90.00
_cell.angle_beta   90.00
_cell.angle_gamma   90.00
#
_symmetry.space_group_name_H-M   'P 1'
#
loop_
_entity.id
_entity.type
_entity.pdbx_description
1 polymer ?
#
loop_
_entity_poly.entity_id
_entity_poly.type
_entity_poly.pdbx_seq_one_letter_code
_entity_poly.pdbx_strand_id
1 'polypeptide(L)'
;MTPHASPDSTTWFEDNRKNWDDRAAVHQASGYGIPELIDDPEAIPSTLAPDVDRLGDLRGAAVIHLQCHLGTDTVGLSRLGASRVVGVDLSGASIAHAREIAESCAADIEYVEANVYDARSAVEGSFALVYTSLGVLCWLPDIDAWARVVASLLSPGGRFFIRDDHPMFMTVGEDVSNGLRIEQPYFQRDTPLTWEDEDSYVTTPGAPK
;
A
#
# COMPACT_ATOMS: atom_id res chain seq x y z
N MET A 1 -11.73 25.81 3.75
CA MET A 1 -10.27 25.90 3.70
C MET A 1 -9.83 25.20 2.43
N THR A 2 -9.22 25.95 1.50
CA THR A 2 -8.67 25.40 0.25
C THR A 2 -7.55 24.41 0.58
N PRO A 3 -7.47 23.25 -0.12
CA PRO A 3 -6.36 22.32 0.11
C PRO A 3 -5.05 23.04 -0.22
N HIS A 4 -4.14 23.07 0.72
CA HIS A 4 -2.76 23.45 0.49
C HIS A 4 -2.03 22.30 -0.24
N ALA A 5 -2.38 22.09 -1.51
CA ALA A 5 -1.43 21.47 -2.38
C ALA A 5 -0.34 22.52 -2.65
N SER A 6 0.83 22.36 -2.04
CA SER A 6 2.01 23.11 -2.41
C SER A 6 2.26 22.93 -3.91
N PRO A 7 2.73 23.94 -4.66
CA PRO A 7 3.11 23.80 -6.07
C PRO A 7 4.09 22.64 -6.32
N ASP A 8 4.82 22.23 -5.31
CA ASP A 8 5.82 21.15 -5.36
C ASP A 8 5.22 19.74 -5.20
N SER A 9 3.95 19.61 -4.75
CA SER A 9 3.36 18.28 -4.48
C SER A 9 3.21 17.42 -5.74
N THR A 10 3.05 18.01 -6.90
CA THR A 10 3.00 17.27 -8.18
C THR A 10 4.34 16.56 -8.46
N THR A 11 5.46 17.24 -8.23
CA THR A 11 6.80 16.66 -8.37
C THR A 11 7.02 15.51 -7.40
N TRP A 12 6.58 15.63 -6.14
CA TRP A 12 6.70 14.57 -5.14
C TRP A 12 5.92 13.30 -5.53
N PHE A 13 4.73 13.46 -6.12
CA PHE A 13 3.97 12.31 -6.62
C PHE A 13 4.64 11.67 -7.83
N GLU A 14 5.25 12.45 -8.72
CA GLU A 14 6.02 11.93 -9.86
C GLU A 14 7.26 11.17 -9.40
N ASP A 15 8.00 11.69 -8.42
CA ASP A 15 9.16 11.05 -7.84
C ASP A 15 8.77 9.74 -7.13
N ASN A 16 7.70 9.77 -6.33
CA ASN A 16 7.17 8.57 -5.67
C ASN A 16 6.73 7.53 -6.70
N ARG A 17 6.00 7.94 -7.75
CA ARG A 17 5.55 7.02 -8.80
C ARG A 17 6.75 6.36 -9.48
N LYS A 18 7.74 7.14 -9.89
CA LYS A 18 8.95 6.62 -10.52
C LYS A 18 9.68 5.63 -9.59
N ASN A 19 9.85 6.00 -8.32
CA ASN A 19 10.47 5.13 -7.32
C ASN A 19 9.75 3.77 -7.19
N TRP A 20 8.42 3.76 -7.15
CA TRP A 20 7.65 2.54 -7.04
C TRP A 20 7.57 1.75 -8.36
N ASP A 21 7.56 2.44 -9.52
CA ASP A 21 7.67 1.79 -10.82
C ASP A 21 9.02 1.05 -10.96
N ASP A 22 10.12 1.68 -10.58
CA ASP A 22 11.47 1.09 -10.65
C ASP A 22 11.61 -0.12 -9.71
N ARG A 23 10.96 -0.10 -8.55
CA ARG A 23 11.02 -1.19 -7.56
C ARG A 23 10.07 -2.35 -7.84
N ALA A 24 9.03 -2.16 -8.62
CA ALA A 24 7.98 -3.17 -8.81
C ALA A 24 8.53 -4.53 -9.28
N ALA A 25 9.42 -4.54 -10.28
CA ALA A 25 10.03 -5.76 -10.80
C ALA A 25 10.95 -6.45 -9.78
N VAL A 26 11.72 -5.68 -9.00
CA VAL A 26 12.60 -6.20 -7.95
C VAL A 26 11.76 -6.85 -6.84
N HIS A 27 10.68 -6.21 -6.45
CA HIS A 27 9.77 -6.72 -5.42
C HIS A 27 9.04 -7.98 -5.89
N GLN A 28 8.61 -8.03 -7.15
CA GLN A 28 8.01 -9.25 -7.74
C GLN A 28 9.00 -10.42 -7.71
N ALA A 29 10.27 -10.19 -8.02
CA ALA A 29 11.30 -11.23 -8.06
C ALA A 29 11.80 -11.68 -6.69
N SER A 30 11.58 -10.90 -5.64
CA SER A 30 12.27 -11.03 -4.34
C SER A 30 11.53 -11.83 -3.27
N GLY A 31 10.45 -12.54 -3.61
CA GLY A 31 9.81 -13.44 -2.67
C GLY A 31 8.78 -12.80 -1.74
N TYR A 32 7.96 -11.90 -2.26
CA TYR A 32 6.73 -11.39 -1.61
C TYR A 32 5.70 -12.50 -1.30
N GLY A 33 6.13 -13.77 -1.20
CA GLY A 33 5.25 -14.91 -1.01
C GLY A 33 4.38 -15.23 -2.24
N ILE A 34 4.73 -14.66 -3.42
CA ILE A 34 3.95 -14.80 -4.65
C ILE A 34 3.86 -16.27 -5.10
N PRO A 35 4.94 -17.07 -5.11
CA PRO A 35 4.84 -18.49 -5.46
C PRO A 35 3.88 -19.26 -4.57
N GLU A 36 3.97 -19.07 -3.23
CA GLU A 36 3.06 -19.72 -2.28
C GLU A 36 1.61 -19.28 -2.50
N LEU A 37 1.41 -18.00 -2.81
CA LEU A 37 0.08 -17.46 -3.06
C LEU A 37 -0.55 -18.06 -4.34
N ILE A 38 0.26 -18.36 -5.35
CA ILE A 38 -0.18 -18.99 -6.60
C ILE A 38 -0.43 -20.49 -6.40
N ASP A 39 0.48 -21.17 -5.70
CA ASP A 39 0.46 -22.63 -5.54
C ASP A 39 -0.61 -23.12 -4.55
N ASP A 40 -0.95 -22.29 -3.54
CA ASP A 40 -1.95 -22.62 -2.52
C ASP A 40 -3.11 -21.60 -2.53
N PRO A 41 -4.31 -21.99 -3.01
CA PRO A 41 -5.49 -21.14 -3.02
C PRO A 41 -5.97 -20.66 -1.64
N GLU A 42 -5.56 -21.34 -0.56
CA GLU A 42 -5.93 -20.99 0.82
C GLU A 42 -4.86 -20.11 1.51
N ALA A 43 -3.70 -19.91 0.86
CA ALA A 43 -2.62 -19.13 1.44
C ALA A 43 -3.06 -17.67 1.67
N ILE A 44 -2.75 -17.16 2.86
CA ILE A 44 -2.92 -15.75 3.20
C ILE A 44 -1.54 -15.10 3.26
N PRO A 45 -1.32 -13.97 2.57
CA PRO A 45 -0.05 -13.26 2.59
C PRO A 45 0.43 -13.00 4.03
N SER A 46 1.72 -13.17 4.27
CA SER A 46 2.33 -12.97 5.59
C SER A 46 2.15 -11.54 6.12
N THR A 47 2.02 -10.57 5.21
CA THR A 47 1.71 -9.18 5.51
C THR A 47 0.26 -8.98 5.97
N LEU A 48 -0.70 -9.72 5.41
CA LEU A 48 -2.10 -9.65 5.79
C LEU A 48 -2.44 -10.53 7.01
N ALA A 49 -1.76 -11.65 7.19
CA ALA A 49 -2.08 -12.64 8.22
C ALA A 49 -2.26 -12.06 9.64
N PRO A 50 -1.44 -11.11 10.13
CA PRO A 50 -1.64 -10.49 11.44
C PRO A 50 -2.94 -9.69 11.59
N ASP A 51 -3.57 -9.32 10.48
CA ASP A 51 -4.74 -8.44 10.46
C ASP A 51 -6.05 -9.23 10.41
N VAL A 52 -6.02 -10.50 9.98
CA VAL A 52 -7.21 -11.33 9.68
C VAL A 52 -8.23 -11.32 10.81
N ASP A 53 -7.79 -11.59 12.04
CA ASP A 53 -8.70 -11.63 13.21
C ASP A 53 -9.36 -10.27 13.49
N ARG A 54 -8.69 -9.16 13.12
CA ARG A 54 -9.17 -7.79 13.34
C ARG A 54 -10.07 -7.30 12.22
N LEU A 55 -9.89 -7.84 11.01
CA LEU A 55 -10.72 -7.51 9.85
C LEU A 55 -12.16 -8.01 10.02
N GLY A 56 -12.36 -9.08 10.81
CA GLY A 56 -13.65 -9.71 11.00
C GLY A 56 -14.16 -10.38 9.71
N ASP A 57 -15.46 -10.63 9.64
CA ASP A 57 -16.09 -11.31 8.51
C ASP A 57 -16.16 -10.39 7.28
N LEU A 58 -15.51 -10.78 6.19
CA LEU A 58 -15.53 -10.07 4.91
C LEU A 58 -16.44 -10.73 3.87
N ARG A 59 -17.12 -11.84 4.20
CA ARG A 59 -17.96 -12.56 3.26
C ARG A 59 -19.07 -11.68 2.73
N GLY A 60 -19.12 -11.55 1.39
CA GLY A 60 -20.07 -10.71 0.70
C GLY A 60 -19.82 -9.20 0.78
N ALA A 61 -18.75 -8.76 1.45
CA ALA A 61 -18.39 -7.35 1.54
C ALA A 61 -17.74 -6.82 0.26
N ALA A 62 -17.97 -5.53 -0.04
CA ALA A 62 -17.16 -4.79 -0.97
C ALA A 62 -15.97 -4.17 -0.21
N VAL A 63 -14.76 -4.42 -0.69
CA VAL A 63 -13.50 -4.01 -0.06
C VAL A 63 -12.65 -3.22 -1.06
N ILE A 64 -12.03 -2.13 -0.61
CA ILE A 64 -11.00 -1.42 -1.37
C ILE A 64 -9.68 -1.39 -0.60
N HIS A 65 -8.60 -1.75 -1.28
CA HIS A 65 -7.24 -1.68 -0.78
C HIS A 65 -6.54 -0.48 -1.42
N LEU A 66 -6.26 0.54 -0.63
CA LEU A 66 -5.54 1.74 -1.08
C LEU A 66 -4.04 1.54 -0.93
N GLN A 67 -3.28 2.01 -1.92
CA GLN A 67 -1.82 1.89 -1.99
C GLN A 67 -1.40 0.39 -1.96
N CYS A 68 -2.02 -0.39 -2.86
CA CYS A 68 -2.01 -1.85 -2.82
C CYS A 68 -0.72 -2.50 -3.36
N HIS A 69 0.19 -1.73 -3.92
CA HIS A 69 1.45 -2.17 -4.50
C HIS A 69 1.25 -3.39 -5.45
N LEU A 70 1.96 -4.50 -5.26
CA LEU A 70 1.83 -5.74 -6.05
C LEU A 70 0.52 -6.51 -5.83
N GLY A 71 -0.35 -6.03 -4.95
CA GLY A 71 -1.68 -6.58 -4.74
C GLY A 71 -1.74 -7.95 -4.06
N THR A 72 -0.66 -8.44 -3.44
CA THR A 72 -0.68 -9.71 -2.71
C THR A 72 -1.71 -9.73 -1.59
N ASP A 73 -1.72 -8.67 -0.76
CA ASP A 73 -2.73 -8.53 0.30
C ASP A 73 -4.14 -8.36 -0.27
N THR A 74 -4.26 -7.74 -1.45
CA THR A 74 -5.54 -7.61 -2.16
C THR A 74 -6.10 -8.98 -2.56
N VAL A 75 -5.24 -9.90 -3.03
CA VAL A 75 -5.61 -11.31 -3.26
C VAL A 75 -6.05 -11.96 -1.95
N GLY A 76 -5.31 -11.75 -0.86
CA GLY A 76 -5.69 -12.25 0.45
C GLY A 76 -7.07 -11.76 0.91
N LEU A 77 -7.39 -10.48 0.72
CA LEU A 77 -8.72 -9.92 1.04
C LEU A 77 -9.84 -10.60 0.22
N SER A 78 -9.59 -10.92 -1.05
CA SER A 78 -10.52 -11.70 -1.88
C SER A 78 -10.74 -13.11 -1.30
N ARG A 79 -9.66 -13.78 -0.88
CA ARG A 79 -9.71 -15.12 -0.25
C ARG A 79 -10.45 -15.15 1.09
N LEU A 80 -10.49 -14.02 1.79
CA LEU A 80 -11.31 -13.87 3.01
C LEU A 80 -12.82 -13.72 2.70
N GLY A 81 -13.23 -13.87 1.43
CA GLY A 81 -14.63 -13.96 1.02
C GLY A 81 -15.28 -12.64 0.61
N ALA A 82 -14.52 -11.58 0.41
CA ALA A 82 -15.05 -10.34 -0.13
C ALA A 82 -15.68 -10.58 -1.52
N SER A 83 -16.86 -10.02 -1.75
CA SER A 83 -17.61 -10.20 -3.00
C SER A 83 -17.17 -9.25 -4.12
N ARG A 84 -16.55 -8.15 -3.77
CA ARG A 84 -15.91 -7.20 -4.67
C ARG A 84 -14.64 -6.71 -4.02
N VAL A 85 -13.53 -6.77 -4.73
CA VAL A 85 -12.24 -6.26 -4.26
C VAL A 85 -11.66 -5.31 -5.30
N VAL A 86 -11.27 -4.13 -4.85
CA VAL A 86 -10.60 -3.12 -5.68
C VAL A 86 -9.25 -2.81 -5.08
N GLY A 87 -8.19 -2.84 -5.87
CA GLY A 87 -6.86 -2.37 -5.51
C GLY A 87 -6.53 -1.07 -6.22
N VAL A 88 -6.01 -0.08 -5.50
CA VAL A 88 -5.59 1.22 -6.06
C VAL A 88 -4.14 1.47 -5.71
N ASP A 89 -3.34 1.81 -6.72
CA ASP A 89 -1.95 2.22 -6.53
C ASP A 89 -1.55 3.30 -7.53
N LEU A 90 -0.56 4.11 -7.15
CA LEU A 90 0.01 5.17 -7.98
C LEU A 90 0.91 4.61 -9.09
N SER A 91 1.60 3.48 -8.82
CA SER A 91 2.56 2.85 -9.72
C SER A 91 1.84 2.00 -10.76
N GLY A 92 1.97 2.39 -12.02
CA GLY A 92 1.45 1.61 -13.16
C GLY A 92 2.14 0.25 -13.29
N ALA A 93 3.45 0.18 -12.99
CA ALA A 93 4.20 -1.07 -13.00
C ALA A 93 3.72 -2.02 -11.89
N SER A 94 3.49 -1.52 -10.68
CA SER A 94 2.91 -2.31 -9.59
C SER A 94 1.54 -2.86 -9.95
N ILE A 95 0.67 -2.04 -10.53
CA ILE A 95 -0.68 -2.44 -10.97
C ILE A 95 -0.62 -3.48 -12.08
N ALA A 96 0.33 -3.39 -13.01
CA ALA A 96 0.52 -4.40 -14.05
C ALA A 96 0.85 -5.78 -13.42
N HIS A 97 1.82 -5.82 -12.51
CA HIS A 97 2.16 -7.04 -11.77
C HIS A 97 1.01 -7.54 -10.87
N ALA A 98 0.26 -6.64 -10.23
CA ALA A 98 -0.88 -7.01 -9.41
C ALA A 98 -1.97 -7.74 -10.23
N ARG A 99 -2.21 -7.32 -11.47
CA ARG A 99 -3.12 -8.01 -12.40
C ARG A 99 -2.62 -9.39 -12.79
N GLU A 100 -1.33 -9.53 -13.11
CA GLU A 100 -0.70 -10.83 -13.44
C GLU A 100 -0.78 -11.81 -12.25
N ILE A 101 -0.53 -11.33 -11.04
CA ILE A 101 -0.62 -12.13 -9.81
C ILE A 101 -2.07 -12.56 -9.57
N ALA A 102 -3.04 -11.65 -9.67
CA ALA A 102 -4.45 -11.97 -9.49
C ALA A 102 -4.94 -12.98 -10.52
N GLU A 103 -4.56 -12.85 -11.80
CA GLU A 103 -4.86 -13.83 -12.85
C GLU A 103 -4.28 -15.20 -12.51
N SER A 104 -3.02 -15.26 -12.08
CA SER A 104 -2.34 -16.49 -11.68
C SER A 104 -3.00 -17.15 -10.46
N CYS A 105 -3.59 -16.35 -9.56
CA CYS A 105 -4.33 -16.80 -8.39
C CYS A 105 -5.81 -17.09 -8.68
N ALA A 106 -6.28 -16.94 -9.92
CA ALA A 106 -7.70 -17.00 -10.31
C ALA A 106 -8.60 -16.07 -9.45
N ALA A 107 -8.09 -14.92 -9.04
CA ALA A 107 -8.78 -13.95 -8.22
C ALA A 107 -9.41 -12.84 -9.08
N ASP A 108 -10.72 -12.61 -8.93
CA ASP A 108 -11.45 -11.54 -9.63
C ASP A 108 -11.31 -10.23 -8.85
N ILE A 109 -10.34 -9.40 -9.26
CA ILE A 109 -9.97 -8.15 -8.59
C ILE A 109 -9.89 -7.02 -9.63
N GLU A 110 -10.54 -5.91 -9.32
CA GLU A 110 -10.43 -4.66 -10.08
C GLU A 110 -9.18 -3.90 -9.61
N TYR A 111 -8.21 -3.68 -10.50
CA TYR A 111 -7.03 -2.85 -10.20
C TYR A 111 -7.07 -1.54 -10.98
N VAL A 112 -6.88 -0.43 -10.25
CA VAL A 112 -6.93 0.94 -10.76
C VAL A 112 -5.62 1.65 -10.49
N GLU A 113 -4.95 2.11 -11.56
CA GLU A 113 -3.81 3.00 -11.45
C GLU A 113 -4.33 4.42 -11.17
N ALA A 114 -4.10 4.92 -9.96
CA ALA A 114 -4.49 6.28 -9.58
C ALA A 114 -3.70 6.76 -8.36
N ASN A 115 -3.49 8.07 -8.29
CA ASN A 115 -3.08 8.68 -7.03
C ASN A 115 -4.17 8.45 -5.97
N VAL A 116 -3.78 8.09 -4.76
CA VAL A 116 -4.74 7.82 -3.68
C VAL A 116 -5.69 9.00 -3.40
N TYR A 117 -5.25 10.23 -3.63
CA TYR A 117 -6.08 11.43 -3.49
C TYR A 117 -7.20 11.50 -4.54
N ASP A 118 -7.03 10.83 -5.67
CA ASP A 118 -8.01 10.75 -6.76
C ASP A 118 -8.85 9.47 -6.71
N ALA A 119 -8.60 8.56 -5.74
CA ALA A 119 -9.24 7.26 -5.68
C ALA A 119 -10.78 7.36 -5.70
N ARG A 120 -11.39 8.38 -5.05
CA ARG A 120 -12.84 8.58 -5.09
C ARG A 120 -13.39 8.83 -6.49
N SER A 121 -12.65 9.55 -7.33
CA SER A 121 -13.06 9.84 -8.71
C SER A 121 -12.72 8.71 -9.69
N ALA A 122 -11.72 7.89 -9.34
CA ALA A 122 -11.25 6.78 -10.16
C ALA A 122 -12.03 5.48 -9.94
N VAL A 123 -12.74 5.34 -8.80
CA VAL A 123 -13.45 4.12 -8.42
C VAL A 123 -14.92 4.42 -8.12
N GLU A 124 -15.81 3.61 -8.71
CA GLU A 124 -17.26 3.71 -8.48
C GLU A 124 -17.72 2.93 -7.23
N GLY A 125 -18.85 3.35 -6.69
CA GLY A 125 -19.50 2.68 -5.55
C GLY A 125 -18.93 3.09 -4.19
N SER A 126 -19.28 2.33 -3.15
CA SER A 126 -18.81 2.51 -1.79
C SER A 126 -18.51 1.14 -1.16
N PHE A 127 -17.69 1.14 -0.10
CA PHE A 127 -17.07 -0.06 0.43
C PHE A 127 -17.42 -0.28 1.90
N ALA A 128 -17.64 -1.53 2.26
CA ALA A 128 -17.82 -1.94 3.66
C ALA A 128 -16.48 -1.89 4.42
N LEU A 129 -15.37 -2.04 3.71
CA LEU A 129 -14.03 -1.90 4.26
C LEU A 129 -13.14 -1.10 3.30
N VAL A 130 -12.51 -0.07 3.83
CA VAL A 130 -11.32 0.56 3.23
C VAL A 130 -10.12 0.03 4.02
N TYR A 131 -9.20 -0.63 3.33
CA TYR A 131 -8.00 -1.25 3.90
C TYR A 131 -6.76 -0.56 3.36
N THR A 132 -5.75 -0.37 4.20
CA THR A 132 -4.40 0.04 3.80
C THR A 132 -3.37 -0.50 4.79
N SER A 133 -2.24 -0.97 4.30
CA SER A 133 -1.05 -1.41 5.03
C SER A 133 0.08 -1.60 4.01
N LEU A 134 1.29 -1.64 4.37
CA LEU A 134 2.08 -1.26 5.51
C LEU A 134 3.09 -0.22 5.03
N GLY A 135 3.47 0.77 5.87
CA GLY A 135 4.46 1.78 5.48
C GLY A 135 3.94 2.80 4.47
N VAL A 136 2.66 3.14 4.51
CA VAL A 136 2.00 3.99 3.50
C VAL A 136 1.93 5.47 3.87
N LEU A 137 1.79 5.80 5.16
CA LEU A 137 1.53 7.18 5.60
C LEU A 137 2.71 8.12 5.37
N CYS A 138 3.94 7.61 5.41
CA CYS A 138 5.16 8.40 5.20
C CYS A 138 5.27 8.98 3.78
N TRP A 139 4.55 8.43 2.79
CA TRP A 139 4.53 8.89 1.41
C TRP A 139 3.50 9.98 1.13
N LEU A 140 2.68 10.34 2.14
CA LEU A 140 1.53 11.23 1.97
C LEU A 140 1.82 12.64 2.48
N PRO A 141 1.78 13.66 1.60
CA PRO A 141 2.01 15.04 2.01
C PRO A 141 0.84 15.68 2.78
N ASP A 142 -0.39 15.20 2.60
CA ASP A 142 -1.61 15.74 3.23
C ASP A 142 -2.51 14.62 3.76
N ILE A 143 -2.31 14.29 5.02
CA ILE A 143 -3.08 13.25 5.72
C ILE A 143 -4.57 13.62 5.85
N ASP A 144 -4.90 14.90 6.00
CA ASP A 144 -6.29 15.34 6.10
C ASP A 144 -7.03 15.16 4.78
N ALA A 145 -6.39 15.47 3.65
CA ALA A 145 -6.95 15.22 2.33
C ALA A 145 -7.14 13.71 2.09
N TRP A 146 -6.13 12.90 2.41
CA TRP A 146 -6.20 11.46 2.32
C TRP A 146 -7.33 10.88 3.19
N ALA A 147 -7.47 11.32 4.44
CA ALA A 147 -8.54 10.88 5.34
C ALA A 147 -9.94 11.21 4.79
N ARG A 148 -10.08 12.36 4.11
CA ARG A 148 -11.34 12.71 3.41
C ARG A 148 -11.65 11.75 2.26
N VAL A 149 -10.64 11.32 1.51
CA VAL A 149 -10.80 10.31 0.45
C VAL A 149 -11.24 9.00 1.06
N VAL A 150 -10.55 8.50 2.09
CA VAL A 150 -10.93 7.28 2.83
C VAL A 150 -12.39 7.35 3.29
N ALA A 151 -12.78 8.43 3.95
CA ALA A 151 -14.15 8.61 4.43
C ALA A 151 -15.18 8.62 3.29
N SER A 152 -14.84 9.19 2.14
CA SER A 152 -15.73 9.28 0.97
C SER A 152 -15.95 7.93 0.26
N LEU A 153 -15.04 6.99 0.44
CA LEU A 153 -15.13 5.64 -0.11
C LEU A 153 -15.97 4.69 0.75
N LEU A 154 -16.17 5.01 2.03
CA LEU A 154 -16.90 4.16 2.96
C LEU A 154 -18.41 4.20 2.69
N SER A 155 -19.04 3.02 2.72
CA SER A 155 -20.49 2.90 2.81
C SER A 155 -20.98 3.30 4.23
N PRO A 156 -22.27 3.65 4.40
CA PRO A 156 -22.83 3.84 5.74
C PRO A 156 -22.58 2.61 6.63
N GLY A 157 -21.93 2.81 7.77
CA GLY A 157 -21.55 1.71 8.68
C GLY A 157 -20.28 0.96 8.25
N GLY A 158 -19.65 1.36 7.14
CA GLY A 158 -18.36 0.82 6.69
C GLY A 158 -17.23 1.12 7.66
N ARG A 159 -16.14 0.36 7.56
CA ARG A 159 -14.98 0.45 8.45
C ARG A 159 -13.74 0.81 7.66
N PHE A 160 -12.88 1.60 8.29
CA PHE A 160 -11.51 1.81 7.84
C PHE A 160 -10.56 0.97 8.71
N PHE A 161 -9.65 0.27 8.06
CA PHE A 161 -8.58 -0.47 8.72
C PHE A 161 -7.23 0.01 8.19
N ILE A 162 -6.34 0.34 9.12
CA ILE A 162 -4.95 0.65 8.83
C ILE A 162 -4.04 -0.06 9.82
N ARG A 163 -2.95 -0.62 9.31
CA ARG A 163 -1.79 -1.00 10.09
C ARG A 163 -0.57 -0.35 9.45
N ASP A 164 0.17 0.42 10.22
CA ASP A 164 1.35 1.14 9.74
C ASP A 164 2.41 1.18 10.84
N ASP A 165 3.62 1.58 10.48
CA ASP A 165 4.70 1.75 11.42
C ASP A 165 4.45 2.95 12.33
N HIS A 166 4.88 2.83 13.59
CA HIS A 166 4.80 3.96 14.50
C HIS A 166 5.75 5.07 14.02
N PRO A 167 5.34 6.34 13.99
CA PRO A 167 6.18 7.45 13.49
C PRO A 167 7.57 7.52 14.13
N MET A 168 7.70 7.06 15.38
CA MET A 168 8.98 7.00 16.08
C MET A 168 9.98 6.06 15.40
N PHE A 169 9.51 4.99 14.74
CA PHE A 169 10.36 4.08 13.98
C PHE A 169 11.10 4.82 12.86
N MET A 170 10.40 5.71 12.15
CA MET A 170 10.97 6.53 11.07
C MET A 170 11.98 7.57 11.55
N THR A 171 12.07 7.83 12.87
CA THR A 171 13.05 8.78 13.40
C THR A 171 14.39 8.16 13.73
N VAL A 172 14.45 6.85 13.86
CA VAL A 172 15.64 6.10 14.25
C VAL A 172 16.52 5.87 13.03
N GLY A 173 17.83 6.13 13.18
CA GLY A 173 18.81 5.81 12.13
C GLY A 173 18.92 4.32 11.86
N GLU A 174 19.27 3.94 10.65
CA GLU A 174 19.38 2.55 10.21
C GLU A 174 20.56 1.82 10.89
N ASP A 175 21.67 2.53 11.16
CA ASP A 175 22.81 1.94 11.90
C ASP A 175 22.54 1.94 13.41
N VAL A 176 22.09 0.82 13.90
CA VAL A 176 21.84 0.56 15.33
C VAL A 176 23.00 -0.09 16.06
N SER A 177 24.16 -0.28 15.41
CA SER A 177 25.33 -0.96 15.99
C SER A 177 25.87 -0.29 17.27
N ASN A 178 25.68 1.02 17.39
CA ASN A 178 26.08 1.84 18.54
C ASN A 178 24.89 2.32 19.38
N GLY A 179 23.76 1.61 19.32
CA GLY A 179 22.50 1.94 19.99
C GLY A 179 21.57 2.79 19.13
N LEU A 180 20.33 2.92 19.59
CA LEU A 180 19.30 3.68 18.88
C LEU A 180 19.63 5.18 18.92
N ARG A 181 19.62 5.81 17.76
CA ARG A 181 19.83 7.25 17.61
C ARG A 181 18.66 7.86 16.85
N ILE A 182 18.23 9.04 17.28
CA ILE A 182 17.23 9.84 16.57
C ILE A 182 17.98 10.66 15.52
N GLU A 183 17.74 10.36 14.25
CA GLU A 183 18.42 11.01 13.12
C GLU A 183 17.45 11.81 12.25
N GLN A 184 16.17 11.46 12.29
CA GLN A 184 15.13 12.14 11.53
C GLN A 184 14.13 12.85 12.45
N PRO A 185 13.47 13.92 11.99
CA PRO A 185 12.47 14.63 12.76
C PRO A 185 11.22 13.79 12.98
N TYR A 186 10.67 13.84 14.18
CA TYR A 186 9.38 13.18 14.49
C TYR A 186 8.19 13.91 13.86
N PHE A 187 8.21 15.23 13.83
CA PHE A 187 7.12 16.02 13.26
C PHE A 187 7.36 16.30 11.78
N GLN A 188 6.28 16.28 11.02
CA GLN A 188 6.29 16.60 9.60
C GLN A 188 6.92 17.99 9.37
N ARG A 189 7.67 18.10 8.27
CA ARG A 189 8.26 19.34 7.78
C ARG A 189 7.53 19.83 6.53
N ASP A 190 7.76 21.08 6.15
CA ASP A 190 7.21 21.68 4.94
C ASP A 190 7.83 21.06 3.66
N THR A 191 9.01 20.43 3.78
CA THR A 191 9.69 19.74 2.68
C THR A 191 9.83 18.26 3.02
N PRO A 192 9.62 17.34 2.03
CA PRO A 192 9.81 15.93 2.24
C PRO A 192 11.28 15.59 2.50
N LEU A 193 11.50 14.45 3.13
CA LEU A 193 12.80 13.80 3.10
C LEU A 193 12.94 13.14 1.73
N THR A 194 14.14 13.24 1.14
CA THR A 194 14.48 12.59 -0.13
C THR A 194 15.63 11.62 0.10
N TRP A 195 15.53 10.45 -0.51
CA TRP A 195 16.61 9.46 -0.54
C TRP A 195 16.97 9.21 -2.00
N GLU A 196 18.26 9.11 -2.28
CA GLU A 196 18.80 8.78 -3.59
C GLU A 196 19.42 7.37 -3.58
N ASP A 197 18.84 6.45 -2.80
CA ASP A 197 19.34 5.10 -2.69
C ASP A 197 18.78 4.20 -3.80
N GLU A 198 19.68 3.46 -4.45
CA GLU A 198 19.32 2.40 -5.41
C GLU A 198 18.86 1.12 -4.70
N ASP A 199 19.07 1.03 -3.40
CA ASP A 199 18.74 -0.16 -2.60
C ASP A 199 17.23 -0.26 -2.31
N SER A 200 16.72 -1.48 -2.34
CA SER A 200 15.37 -1.83 -1.91
C SER A 200 15.43 -2.59 -0.59
N TYR A 201 14.41 -2.42 0.25
CA TYR A 201 14.27 -3.18 1.50
C TYR A 201 14.05 -4.69 1.29
N VAL A 202 13.89 -5.14 0.04
CA VAL A 202 13.82 -6.55 -0.33
C VAL A 202 15.17 -7.02 -0.86
N THR A 203 15.63 -8.16 -0.35
CA THR A 203 16.83 -8.80 -0.86
C THR A 203 16.49 -9.61 -2.12
N THR A 204 17.12 -9.28 -3.25
CA THR A 204 17.03 -10.14 -4.43
C THR A 204 17.71 -11.49 -4.12
N PRO A 205 17.04 -12.65 -4.33
CA PRO A 205 17.70 -13.94 -4.15
C PRO A 205 18.97 -14.02 -5.01
N GLY A 206 20.14 -14.17 -4.36
CA GLY A 206 21.44 -14.27 -5.02
C GLY A 206 22.22 -12.97 -5.16
N ALA A 207 21.74 -11.84 -4.68
CA ALA A 207 22.56 -10.64 -4.55
C ALA A 207 23.62 -10.84 -3.45
N PRO A 208 24.90 -10.45 -3.67
CA PRO A 208 25.90 -10.49 -2.61
C PRO A 208 25.50 -9.53 -1.49
N LYS A 209 25.63 -10.00 -0.25
CA LYS A 209 25.46 -9.19 0.97
C LYS A 209 26.60 -8.23 1.12
#